data_f686c4ead160081840b6540f48652339
#
_entry.id   f686c4ead160081840b6540f48652339
#
_cell.length_a   1.000
_cell.length_b   1.000
_cell.length_c   1.000
_cell.angle_alpha   90.00
_cell.angle_beta   90.00
_cell.angle_gamma   90.00
#
_symmetry.space_group_name_H-M   'P 1'
#
loop_
_entity.id
_entity.type
_entity.pdbx_description
1 polymer ?
#
loop_
_entity_poly.entity_id
_entity_poly.type
_entity_poly.pdbx_seq_one_letter_code
_entity_poly.pdbx_strand_id
1 'polypeptide(L)'
;MYFIVIVFYPIHICIAANFCVRMAKISEKITQLGWFYGSSLTTTLTGKPFVPVLKTTLRLKNRPFLFPKTQVLYRCCRAMSKTNGTLSSSLPVMVKENIDLTDKEKQIFDRLRQVLDHFSLETKLRVAGGWVRDKLLGKECYDIDIALDNMLGREFCEKVNEYLVSTGEETQGIGVIQSNPDQSKHLETARMRLFDVWIDFVNLRSEDYCENSRIPTMKFGTAEQDAYRRDLTINSLFYNINTCSVEDLTGRGLDDLKSGKIMTPLPPKETFLDDPLRVLRAIRFSARFEFEMVEELKVAAADNDVKSAISDKISRERIGHEIDLMVSGNQPAKAMAYISELGLLWVVFTPPKNCDPSISTEHDRACVGYMDLAWRHMHGVGCSFSDDQRRLYLYASLLLPLRNTVYIDNKKKKVPVVNYIFKNPLKLKTSDADDVMRLHTAVKKFLSLIPFVLSSEDLHTGEINWETEVIDVHVSLKLRIFLGLLLREIKDFWRAALMLSTFLYDNDSSVEVIEGDLEKRRQVFREFEQEILRLGLDKVWEIKPLINGKDIMKLLELGKGGPVVSEWQRKLLQWQLAYPSGTVEECVDWMTREAQLKRAKT
;
A
#
# COMPACT_ATOMS: atom_id res chain seq x y z
N MET A 1 15.90 -7.82 56.80
CA MET A 1 14.64 -7.72 56.09
C MET A 1 14.87 -7.90 54.58
N TYR A 2 15.64 -8.94 54.21
CA TYR A 2 16.03 -9.23 52.80
C TYR A 2 16.15 -10.73 52.55
N PHE A 3 15.19 -11.57 53.00
CA PHE A 3 15.29 -13.02 52.81
C PHE A 3 13.97 -13.75 52.44
N ILE A 4 12.93 -13.03 51.95
CA ILE A 4 11.63 -13.68 51.67
C ILE A 4 11.19 -13.57 50.19
N VAL A 5 11.98 -13.02 49.25
CA VAL A 5 11.53 -12.80 47.85
C VAL A 5 12.04 -13.86 46.86
N ILE A 6 12.94 -14.78 47.25
CA ILE A 6 13.58 -15.72 46.29
C ILE A 6 12.91 -17.11 46.20
N VAL A 7 11.94 -17.45 47.04
CA VAL A 7 11.38 -18.83 47.08
C VAL A 7 10.11 -19.02 46.24
N PHE A 8 9.51 -17.98 45.66
CA PHE A 8 8.23 -18.11 44.95
C PHE A 8 8.32 -18.24 43.41
N TYR A 9 9.50 -18.09 42.80
CA TYR A 9 9.63 -18.14 41.33
C TYR A 9 9.71 -19.53 40.68
N PRO A 10 10.16 -20.63 41.34
CA PRO A 10 10.22 -21.95 40.69
C PRO A 10 8.88 -22.69 40.61
N ILE A 11 7.94 -22.39 41.49
CA ILE A 11 6.68 -23.17 41.58
C ILE A 11 5.68 -22.82 40.48
N HIS A 12 5.65 -21.59 40.01
CA HIS A 12 4.75 -21.19 38.92
C HIS A 12 5.19 -21.70 37.54
N ILE A 13 6.48 -21.87 37.30
CA ILE A 13 7.00 -22.40 36.03
C ILE A 13 6.72 -23.92 35.92
N CYS A 14 6.81 -24.68 37.02
CA CYS A 14 6.49 -26.10 37.05
C CYS A 14 4.98 -26.39 36.85
N ILE A 15 4.09 -25.52 37.33
CA ILE A 15 2.64 -25.69 37.15
C ILE A 15 2.23 -25.41 35.70
N ALA A 16 2.80 -24.40 35.05
CA ALA A 16 2.55 -24.09 33.64
C ALA A 16 3.07 -25.18 32.70
N ALA A 17 4.25 -25.73 32.94
CA ALA A 17 4.83 -26.81 32.14
C ALA A 17 4.03 -28.13 32.27
N ASN A 18 3.55 -28.49 33.46
CA ASN A 18 2.70 -29.66 33.64
C ASN A 18 1.30 -29.53 33.05
N PHE A 19 0.77 -28.31 32.95
CA PHE A 19 -0.50 -28.05 32.31
C PHE A 19 -0.41 -28.17 30.78
N CYS A 20 0.67 -27.66 30.18
CA CYS A 20 0.92 -27.79 28.73
C CYS A 20 1.11 -29.25 28.30
N VAL A 21 1.83 -30.07 29.08
CA VAL A 21 2.03 -31.51 28.78
C VAL A 21 0.73 -32.31 28.93
N ARG A 22 -0.16 -31.94 29.85
CA ARG A 22 -1.49 -32.58 29.96
C ARG A 22 -2.43 -32.21 28.82
N MET A 23 -2.37 -30.98 28.32
CA MET A 23 -3.20 -30.54 27.18
C MET A 23 -2.74 -31.15 25.86
N ALA A 24 -1.45 -31.32 25.65
CA ALA A 24 -0.92 -32.03 24.48
C ALA A 24 -1.38 -33.50 24.42
N LYS A 25 -1.40 -34.21 25.56
CA LYS A 25 -1.91 -35.58 25.64
C LYS A 25 -3.43 -35.73 25.45
N ILE A 26 -4.22 -34.68 25.72
CA ILE A 26 -5.67 -34.65 25.44
C ILE A 26 -5.91 -34.41 23.94
N SER A 27 -5.10 -33.58 23.28
CA SER A 27 -5.15 -33.35 21.84
C SER A 27 -4.83 -34.62 21.04
N GLU A 28 -3.82 -35.40 21.44
CA GLU A 28 -3.48 -36.69 20.81
C GLU A 28 -4.61 -37.73 20.94
N LYS A 29 -5.31 -37.78 22.07
CA LYS A 29 -6.45 -38.69 22.24
C LYS A 29 -7.69 -38.32 21.43
N ILE A 30 -7.91 -37.03 21.16
CA ILE A 30 -9.02 -36.58 20.32
C ILE A 30 -8.73 -36.90 18.84
N THR A 31 -7.47 -36.82 18.40
CA THR A 31 -7.08 -37.17 17.03
C THR A 31 -7.15 -38.70 16.77
N GLN A 32 -6.94 -39.50 17.78
CA GLN A 32 -7.09 -40.98 17.66
C GLN A 32 -8.55 -41.45 17.66
N LEU A 33 -9.49 -40.72 18.20
CA LEU A 33 -10.93 -41.03 18.16
C LEU A 33 -11.60 -40.64 16.82
N GLY A 34 -10.99 -39.82 16.00
CA GLY A 34 -11.47 -39.45 14.67
C GLY A 34 -11.22 -40.46 13.55
N TRP A 35 -10.45 -41.53 13.81
CA TRP A 35 -10.04 -42.53 12.78
C TRP A 35 -10.88 -43.81 12.83
N PHE A 36 -11.86 -43.96 13.69
CA PHE A 36 -12.66 -45.20 13.84
C PHE A 36 -14.05 -45.18 13.19
N TYR A 37 -14.43 -44.14 12.42
CA TYR A 37 -15.70 -44.10 11.70
C TYR A 37 -15.53 -43.78 10.21
N GLY A 38 -14.84 -44.62 9.51
CA GLY A 38 -14.67 -44.47 8.06
C GLY A 38 -14.12 -45.68 7.37
N SER A 39 -14.85 -46.77 7.32
CA SER A 39 -14.59 -47.80 6.29
C SER A 39 -15.83 -48.63 6.00
N SER A 40 -16.03 -48.79 4.72
CA SER A 40 -16.81 -49.77 3.95
C SER A 40 -18.25 -49.35 3.58
N LEU A 41 -18.39 -49.06 2.29
CA LEU A 41 -19.24 -49.85 1.39
C LEU A 41 -19.07 -49.36 -0.06
N THR A 42 -18.31 -50.11 -0.82
CA THR A 42 -18.37 -50.15 -2.30
C THR A 42 -19.58 -50.98 -2.71
N THR A 43 -20.45 -50.45 -3.54
CA THR A 43 -21.09 -51.22 -4.63
C THR A 43 -21.71 -50.29 -5.67
N THR A 44 -21.49 -50.69 -6.88
CA THR A 44 -21.88 -50.14 -8.18
C THR A 44 -23.38 -50.20 -8.44
N LEU A 45 -23.82 -49.29 -9.36
CA LEU A 45 -24.81 -49.43 -10.42
C LEU A 45 -25.99 -48.44 -10.38
N THR A 46 -25.96 -47.58 -11.41
CA THR A 46 -27.06 -47.10 -12.29
C THR A 46 -28.36 -46.53 -11.73
N GLY A 47 -28.71 -45.32 -12.24
CA GLY A 47 -30.11 -44.95 -12.52
C GLY A 47 -30.73 -43.86 -11.63
N LYS A 48 -30.94 -42.74 -12.22
CA LYS A 48 -31.83 -41.56 -12.04
C LYS A 48 -32.72 -41.40 -10.77
N PRO A 49 -33.24 -40.19 -10.52
CA PRO A 49 -33.34 -39.63 -9.18
C PRO A 49 -34.74 -39.76 -8.58
N PHE A 50 -34.80 -39.89 -7.27
CA PHE A 50 -36.05 -39.64 -6.49
C PHE A 50 -35.72 -38.91 -5.19
N VAL A 51 -36.41 -37.80 -4.98
CA VAL A 51 -36.42 -37.01 -3.75
C VAL A 51 -37.39 -37.68 -2.75
N PRO A 52 -37.02 -37.78 -1.48
CA PRO A 52 -38.03 -37.61 -0.45
C PRO A 52 -37.64 -36.55 0.58
N VAL A 53 -38.51 -35.62 0.76
CA VAL A 53 -38.62 -34.70 1.89
C VAL A 53 -38.91 -35.47 3.16
N LEU A 54 -38.08 -35.41 4.15
CA LEU A 54 -38.40 -35.78 5.53
C LEU A 54 -38.12 -34.57 6.43
N LYS A 55 -39.21 -33.91 6.81
CA LYS A 55 -39.29 -32.97 7.93
C LYS A 55 -39.24 -33.78 9.23
N THR A 56 -38.21 -33.60 10.02
CA THR A 56 -38.22 -33.95 11.43
C THR A 56 -37.83 -32.71 12.24
N THR A 57 -38.85 -32.13 12.84
CA THR A 57 -38.77 -31.08 13.86
C THR A 57 -38.29 -31.68 15.18
N LEU A 58 -37.09 -31.38 15.59
CA LEU A 58 -36.63 -31.56 16.97
C LEU A 58 -36.49 -30.19 17.63
N ARG A 59 -37.46 -29.85 18.49
CA ARG A 59 -37.38 -28.75 19.45
C ARG A 59 -36.33 -29.09 20.50
N LEU A 60 -35.22 -28.36 20.53
CA LEU A 60 -34.33 -28.32 21.68
C LEU A 60 -34.43 -26.95 22.36
N LYS A 61 -34.73 -27.03 23.66
CA LYS A 61 -34.91 -25.90 24.57
C LYS A 61 -33.58 -25.10 24.71
N ASN A 62 -33.68 -23.79 24.57
CA ASN A 62 -32.66 -22.80 24.87
C ASN A 62 -32.16 -22.91 26.31
N ARG A 63 -30.85 -23.08 26.46
CA ARG A 63 -30.05 -22.54 27.57
C ARG A 63 -28.74 -21.98 26.99
N PRO A 64 -28.32 -20.78 27.37
CA PRO A 64 -27.10 -20.18 26.86
C PRO A 64 -25.89 -20.79 27.54
N PHE A 65 -24.99 -21.43 26.79
CA PHE A 65 -23.66 -21.77 27.25
C PHE A 65 -22.69 -20.66 26.80
N LEU A 66 -22.27 -19.85 27.74
CA LEU A 66 -21.16 -18.93 27.62
C LEU A 66 -19.84 -19.72 27.49
N PHE A 67 -19.18 -19.59 26.37
CA PHE A 67 -17.79 -20.04 26.21
C PHE A 67 -16.82 -18.87 26.31
N PRO A 68 -15.97 -18.79 27.34
CA PRO A 68 -14.87 -17.85 27.37
C PRO A 68 -13.57 -18.59 27.01
N LYS A 69 -13.22 -18.74 25.74
CA LYS A 69 -11.94 -19.39 25.37
C LYS A 69 -11.06 -18.64 24.37
N THR A 70 -11.53 -17.57 23.77
CA THR A 70 -10.72 -16.77 22.85
C THR A 70 -9.88 -15.67 23.52
N GLN A 71 -10.27 -15.22 24.71
CA GLN A 71 -9.55 -14.15 25.41
C GLN A 71 -8.20 -14.56 26.03
N VAL A 72 -7.98 -15.85 26.31
CA VAL A 72 -6.74 -16.30 26.99
C VAL A 72 -5.56 -16.42 26.03
N LEU A 73 -5.77 -16.81 24.79
CA LEU A 73 -4.71 -16.87 23.78
C LEU A 73 -4.25 -15.47 23.33
N TYR A 74 -5.17 -14.50 23.22
CA TYR A 74 -4.79 -13.12 22.87
C TYR A 74 -4.02 -12.41 23.98
N ARG A 75 -4.26 -12.74 25.25
CA ARG A 75 -3.49 -12.17 26.36
C ARG A 75 -2.06 -12.70 26.48
N CYS A 76 -1.79 -13.93 26.06
CA CYS A 76 -0.43 -14.47 26.04
C CYS A 76 0.44 -13.84 24.94
N CYS A 77 -0.09 -13.59 23.75
CA CYS A 77 0.65 -12.91 22.69
C CYS A 77 0.93 -11.44 23.02
N ARG A 78 0.02 -10.76 23.76
CA ARG A 78 0.23 -9.37 24.21
C ARG A 78 1.25 -9.22 25.34
N ALA A 79 1.51 -10.28 26.11
CA ALA A 79 2.51 -10.26 27.20
C ALA A 79 3.96 -10.42 26.69
N MET A 80 4.17 -10.99 25.51
CA MET A 80 5.51 -11.14 24.92
C MET A 80 5.95 -9.92 24.08
N SER A 81 5.04 -9.01 23.70
CA SER A 81 5.39 -7.76 23.00
C SER A 81 5.56 -6.55 23.92
N LYS A 82 5.54 -6.72 25.25
CA LYS A 82 5.64 -5.65 26.23
C LYS A 82 7.01 -5.49 26.90
N THR A 83 8.08 -5.87 26.22
CA THR A 83 9.42 -5.46 26.66
C THR A 83 10.08 -4.67 25.53
N ASN A 84 10.04 -3.37 25.68
CA ASN A 84 10.60 -2.26 24.91
C ASN A 84 9.59 -1.55 24.00
N GLY A 85 8.69 -0.83 24.63
CA GLY A 85 7.87 0.17 23.97
C GLY A 85 7.79 1.36 24.91
N THR A 86 8.50 2.42 24.61
CA THR A 86 8.15 3.76 25.06
C THR A 86 6.65 3.91 24.94
N LEU A 87 5.97 4.21 26.05
CA LEU A 87 4.59 4.69 26.04
C LEU A 87 4.52 5.90 25.09
N SER A 88 4.10 5.67 23.86
CA SER A 88 3.51 6.70 23.05
C SER A 88 2.18 7.03 23.71
N SER A 89 2.21 7.96 24.66
CA SER A 89 1.02 8.74 24.99
C SER A 89 0.71 9.51 23.70
N SER A 90 -0.22 8.99 22.89
CA SER A 90 -0.79 9.75 21.79
C SER A 90 -1.26 11.08 22.41
N LEU A 91 -0.64 12.17 22.00
CA LEU A 91 -1.13 13.50 22.34
C LEU A 91 -2.63 13.52 21.96
N PRO A 92 -3.49 14.07 22.83
CA PRO A 92 -4.92 14.11 22.55
C PRO A 92 -5.13 14.76 21.19
N VAL A 93 -5.95 14.14 20.34
CA VAL A 93 -6.27 14.69 19.03
C VAL A 93 -6.93 16.04 19.25
N MET A 94 -6.28 17.10 18.77
CA MET A 94 -6.85 18.47 18.86
C MET A 94 -7.98 18.58 17.83
N VAL A 95 -9.20 18.51 18.32
CA VAL A 95 -10.42 18.71 17.53
C VAL A 95 -11.01 20.07 17.88
N LYS A 96 -11.22 20.92 16.86
CA LYS A 96 -11.84 22.23 17.03
C LYS A 96 -13.32 22.08 17.42
N GLU A 97 -13.82 22.95 18.27
CA GLU A 97 -15.25 22.97 18.62
C GLU A 97 -16.11 23.52 17.48
N ASN A 98 -15.55 24.46 16.71
CA ASN A 98 -16.23 25.11 15.59
C ASN A 98 -15.38 25.01 14.33
N ILE A 99 -16.02 25.06 13.18
CA ILE A 99 -15.36 25.09 11.88
C ILE A 99 -14.99 26.53 11.52
N ASP A 100 -13.69 26.74 11.32
CA ASP A 100 -13.17 28.00 10.77
C ASP A 100 -13.30 27.97 9.25
N LEU A 101 -14.20 28.78 8.73
CA LEU A 101 -14.38 28.95 7.29
C LEU A 101 -13.33 29.92 6.73
N THR A 102 -12.74 29.57 5.61
CA THR A 102 -11.94 30.49 4.80
C THR A 102 -12.85 31.60 4.20
N ASP A 103 -12.25 32.69 3.76
CA ASP A 103 -13.03 33.78 3.15
C ASP A 103 -13.78 33.34 1.88
N LYS A 104 -13.20 32.42 1.11
CA LYS A 104 -13.88 31.81 -0.06
C LYS A 104 -15.06 30.94 0.35
N GLU A 105 -14.90 30.12 1.37
CA GLU A 105 -15.99 29.27 1.88
C GLU A 105 -17.14 30.13 2.44
N LYS A 106 -16.83 31.21 3.15
CA LYS A 106 -17.84 32.18 3.61
C LYS A 106 -18.60 32.78 2.43
N GLN A 107 -17.89 33.27 1.41
CA GLN A 107 -18.53 33.85 0.21
C GLN A 107 -19.43 32.81 -0.49
N ILE A 108 -18.99 31.56 -0.60
CA ILE A 108 -19.78 30.48 -1.19
C ILE A 108 -21.05 30.24 -0.37
N PHE A 109 -20.90 30.00 0.95
CA PHE A 109 -22.04 29.67 1.79
C PHE A 109 -23.02 30.85 1.96
N ASP A 110 -22.52 32.05 2.02
CA ASP A 110 -23.37 33.26 2.01
C ASP A 110 -24.14 33.37 0.70
N ARG A 111 -23.51 33.13 -0.44
CA ARG A 111 -24.18 33.11 -1.73
C ARG A 111 -25.28 32.06 -1.77
N LEU A 112 -25.01 30.84 -1.33
CA LEU A 112 -26.01 29.79 -1.33
C LEU A 112 -27.19 30.08 -0.41
N ARG A 113 -26.96 30.73 0.76
CA ARG A 113 -28.04 31.22 1.63
C ARG A 113 -28.86 32.31 0.95
N GLN A 114 -28.22 33.26 0.28
CA GLN A 114 -28.93 34.32 -0.48
C GLN A 114 -29.84 33.72 -1.56
N VAL A 115 -29.42 32.63 -2.22
CA VAL A 115 -30.27 31.91 -3.19
C VAL A 115 -31.48 31.30 -2.51
N LEU A 116 -31.31 30.66 -1.34
CA LEU A 116 -32.43 30.09 -0.58
C LEU A 116 -33.45 31.17 -0.19
N ASP A 117 -32.95 32.28 0.34
CA ASP A 117 -33.79 33.41 0.80
C ASP A 117 -34.53 34.07 -0.38
N HIS A 118 -33.85 34.31 -1.51
CA HIS A 118 -34.43 34.94 -2.69
C HIS A 118 -35.59 34.17 -3.28
N PHE A 119 -35.49 32.84 -3.34
CA PHE A 119 -36.54 31.97 -3.86
C PHE A 119 -37.46 31.38 -2.78
N SER A 120 -37.27 31.75 -1.51
CA SER A 120 -38.01 31.23 -0.35
C SER A 120 -37.96 29.68 -0.31
N LEU A 121 -36.78 29.10 -0.54
CA LEU A 121 -36.58 27.65 -0.54
C LEU A 121 -36.37 27.15 0.88
N GLU A 122 -37.13 26.10 1.26
CA GLU A 122 -36.97 25.40 2.57
C GLU A 122 -35.82 24.37 2.58
N THR A 123 -35.04 24.32 1.50
CA THR A 123 -33.95 23.38 1.31
C THR A 123 -32.87 23.55 2.37
N LYS A 124 -32.46 22.43 3.00
CA LYS A 124 -31.32 22.40 3.91
C LYS A 124 -30.07 21.95 3.17
N LEU A 125 -29.07 22.81 3.22
CA LEU A 125 -27.78 22.58 2.60
C LEU A 125 -26.78 22.10 3.66
N ARG A 126 -26.17 20.92 3.44
CA ARG A 126 -25.20 20.33 4.35
C ARG A 126 -23.91 19.99 3.63
N VAL A 127 -22.78 20.55 4.05
CA VAL A 127 -21.49 20.00 3.62
C VAL A 127 -21.28 18.67 4.30
N ALA A 128 -20.89 17.66 3.54
CA ALA A 128 -20.90 16.27 4.01
C ALA A 128 -19.48 15.68 4.19
N GLY A 129 -19.29 14.89 5.22
CA GLY A 129 -18.22 13.90 5.35
C GLY A 129 -16.81 14.43 5.52
N GLY A 130 -15.95 14.15 4.54
CA GLY A 130 -14.51 14.38 4.64
C GLY A 130 -14.08 15.82 4.92
N TRP A 131 -14.76 16.79 4.34
CA TRP A 131 -14.51 18.20 4.56
C TRP A 131 -14.75 18.57 6.04
N VAL A 132 -15.85 18.14 6.63
CA VAL A 132 -16.21 18.43 8.03
C VAL A 132 -15.15 17.89 8.98
N ARG A 133 -14.79 16.61 8.82
CA ARG A 133 -13.75 15.97 9.60
C ARG A 133 -12.41 16.69 9.49
N ASP A 134 -11.97 16.98 8.28
CA ASP A 134 -10.65 17.59 8.04
C ASP A 134 -10.60 19.02 8.62
N LYS A 135 -11.68 19.83 8.49
CA LYS A 135 -11.81 21.13 9.13
C LYS A 135 -11.77 21.08 10.66
N LEU A 136 -12.47 20.13 11.27
CA LEU A 136 -12.44 19.92 12.72
C LEU A 136 -11.03 19.50 13.21
N LEU A 137 -10.26 18.79 12.38
CA LEU A 137 -8.87 18.45 12.65
C LEU A 137 -7.89 19.60 12.31
N GLY A 138 -8.38 20.78 11.94
CA GLY A 138 -7.55 21.93 11.58
C GLY A 138 -6.80 21.76 10.26
N LYS A 139 -7.26 20.85 9.38
CA LYS A 139 -6.68 20.61 8.05
C LYS A 139 -7.48 21.34 6.99
N GLU A 140 -6.81 21.79 5.94
CA GLU A 140 -7.49 22.34 4.78
C GLU A 140 -8.08 21.21 3.92
N CYS A 141 -9.27 21.45 3.40
CA CYS A 141 -9.95 20.57 2.47
C CYS A 141 -10.67 21.43 1.41
N TYR A 142 -10.44 21.14 0.14
CA TYR A 142 -10.99 21.88 -0.99
C TYR A 142 -12.10 21.11 -1.71
N ASP A 143 -12.41 19.90 -1.27
CA ASP A 143 -13.43 19.03 -1.84
C ASP A 143 -14.74 19.26 -1.07
N ILE A 144 -15.62 20.09 -1.64
CA ILE A 144 -16.86 20.53 -0.99
C ILE A 144 -18.04 19.81 -1.63
N ASP A 145 -18.54 18.77 -0.92
CA ASP A 145 -19.77 18.06 -1.28
C ASP A 145 -20.95 18.62 -0.49
N ILE A 146 -21.92 19.25 -1.18
CA ILE A 146 -23.12 19.79 -0.55
C ILE A 146 -24.30 18.87 -0.81
N ALA A 147 -24.84 18.29 0.25
CA ALA A 147 -26.03 17.46 0.21
C ALA A 147 -27.30 18.28 0.39
N LEU A 148 -28.28 18.02 -0.50
CA LEU A 148 -29.60 18.62 -0.49
C LEU A 148 -30.66 17.60 -0.05
N ASP A 149 -31.65 18.05 0.70
CA ASP A 149 -32.68 17.18 1.27
C ASP A 149 -33.98 17.06 0.45
N ASN A 150 -34.36 18.07 -0.36
CA ASN A 150 -35.66 18.12 -1.00
C ASN A 150 -35.68 18.49 -2.48
N MET A 151 -34.51 18.68 -3.13
CA MET A 151 -34.43 18.96 -4.57
C MET A 151 -33.16 18.37 -5.18
N LEU A 152 -33.15 18.19 -6.50
CA LEU A 152 -31.96 17.70 -7.22
C LEU A 152 -30.84 18.75 -7.24
N GLY A 153 -29.58 18.27 -7.21
CA GLY A 153 -28.42 19.13 -7.31
C GLY A 153 -28.44 20.02 -8.56
N ARG A 154 -28.90 19.47 -9.70
CA ARG A 154 -29.07 20.22 -10.95
C ARG A 154 -30.09 21.35 -10.79
N GLU A 155 -31.27 21.06 -10.25
CA GLU A 155 -32.34 22.04 -10.05
C GLU A 155 -31.84 23.18 -9.16
N PHE A 156 -31.09 22.87 -8.11
CA PHE A 156 -30.50 23.87 -7.24
C PHE A 156 -29.45 24.72 -7.99
N CYS A 157 -28.58 24.13 -8.80
CA CYS A 157 -27.63 24.87 -9.63
C CYS A 157 -28.32 25.81 -10.63
N GLU A 158 -29.46 25.38 -11.19
CA GLU A 158 -30.31 26.25 -12.06
C GLU A 158 -30.83 27.46 -11.27
N LYS A 159 -31.28 27.27 -10.01
CA LYS A 159 -31.68 28.38 -9.12
C LYS A 159 -30.52 29.31 -8.77
N VAL A 160 -29.33 28.80 -8.58
CA VAL A 160 -28.12 29.60 -8.40
C VAL A 160 -27.90 30.51 -9.63
N ASN A 161 -28.01 29.96 -10.84
CA ASN A 161 -27.86 30.74 -12.07
C ASN A 161 -28.98 31.79 -12.27
N GLU A 162 -30.23 31.45 -11.97
CA GLU A 162 -31.34 32.39 -11.98
C GLU A 162 -31.06 33.57 -11.03
N TYR A 163 -30.53 33.29 -9.83
CA TYR A 163 -30.14 34.34 -8.88
C TYR A 163 -29.01 35.21 -9.41
N LEU A 164 -27.93 34.61 -9.98
CA LEU A 164 -26.82 35.34 -10.56
C LEU A 164 -27.30 36.31 -11.66
N VAL A 165 -28.19 35.86 -12.53
CA VAL A 165 -28.81 36.73 -13.55
C VAL A 165 -29.59 37.90 -12.90
N SER A 166 -30.35 37.62 -11.85
CA SER A 166 -31.16 38.64 -11.15
C SER A 166 -30.29 39.73 -10.49
N THR A 167 -29.06 39.37 -10.10
CA THR A 167 -28.07 40.29 -9.50
C THR A 167 -27.13 40.93 -10.53
N GLY A 168 -27.29 40.62 -11.83
CA GLY A 168 -26.44 41.13 -12.90
C GLY A 168 -25.08 40.46 -13.01
N GLU A 169 -24.93 39.28 -12.45
CA GLU A 169 -23.72 38.46 -12.52
C GLU A 169 -23.79 37.41 -13.66
N GLU A 170 -22.64 36.93 -14.11
CA GLU A 170 -22.58 35.92 -15.16
C GLU A 170 -22.98 34.52 -14.63
N THR A 171 -23.73 33.79 -15.44
CA THR A 171 -24.10 32.40 -15.13
C THR A 171 -22.88 31.49 -15.16
N GLN A 172 -22.91 30.44 -14.34
CA GLN A 172 -21.87 29.42 -14.26
C GLN A 172 -22.28 28.16 -14.99
N GLY A 173 -21.31 27.46 -15.58
CA GLY A 173 -21.54 26.18 -16.20
C GLY A 173 -21.94 25.09 -15.19
N ILE A 174 -22.98 24.32 -15.53
CA ILE A 174 -23.44 23.19 -14.73
C ILE A 174 -22.95 21.90 -15.38
N GLY A 175 -22.05 21.18 -14.70
CA GLY A 175 -21.67 19.84 -15.09
C GLY A 175 -22.59 18.83 -14.39
N VAL A 176 -23.27 17.97 -15.16
CA VAL A 176 -24.14 16.93 -14.59
C VAL A 176 -23.53 15.57 -14.86
N ILE A 177 -23.21 14.86 -13.77
CA ILE A 177 -22.83 13.45 -13.83
C ILE A 177 -24.11 12.64 -13.64
N GLN A 178 -24.61 12.10 -14.76
CA GLN A 178 -25.85 11.34 -14.73
C GLN A 178 -25.71 10.04 -13.92
N SER A 179 -26.84 9.59 -13.37
CA SER A 179 -26.92 8.30 -12.72
C SER A 179 -26.50 7.18 -13.68
N ASN A 180 -25.66 6.26 -13.20
CA ASN A 180 -25.30 5.05 -13.90
C ASN A 180 -25.37 3.88 -12.91
N PRO A 181 -26.51 3.17 -12.86
CA PRO A 181 -26.72 2.07 -11.93
C PRO A 181 -25.65 0.98 -12.00
N ASP A 182 -25.16 0.67 -13.21
CA ASP A 182 -24.11 -0.34 -13.42
C ASP A 182 -22.75 0.03 -12.79
N GLN A 183 -22.55 1.33 -12.53
CA GLN A 183 -21.35 1.87 -11.91
C GLN A 183 -21.57 2.36 -10.46
N SER A 184 -22.64 1.95 -9.79
CA SER A 184 -23.01 2.41 -8.43
C SER A 184 -23.31 3.91 -8.34
N LYS A 185 -23.72 4.54 -9.45
CA LYS A 185 -24.12 5.95 -9.53
C LYS A 185 -25.62 6.04 -9.78
N HIS A 186 -26.41 5.85 -8.72
CA HIS A 186 -27.87 5.78 -8.83
C HIS A 186 -28.58 7.14 -8.76
N LEU A 187 -27.90 8.15 -8.22
CA LEU A 187 -28.39 9.54 -8.19
C LEU A 187 -27.43 10.43 -8.95
N GLU A 188 -27.97 11.43 -9.62
CA GLU A 188 -27.14 12.40 -10.34
C GLU A 188 -26.38 13.29 -9.35
N THR A 189 -25.19 13.72 -9.76
CA THR A 189 -24.40 14.72 -9.08
C THR A 189 -24.28 15.93 -10.00
N ALA A 190 -24.62 17.11 -9.53
CA ALA A 190 -24.39 18.34 -10.26
C ALA A 190 -23.14 19.05 -9.72
N ARG A 191 -22.32 19.56 -10.62
CA ARG A 191 -21.09 20.27 -10.29
C ARG A 191 -21.15 21.69 -10.85
N MET A 192 -20.85 22.67 -10.02
CA MET A 192 -20.80 24.08 -10.39
C MET A 192 -19.55 24.74 -9.81
N ARG A 193 -19.05 25.78 -10.48
CA ARG A 193 -17.92 26.56 -9.98
C ARG A 193 -18.42 27.88 -9.40
N LEU A 194 -18.15 28.13 -8.12
CA LEU A 194 -18.46 29.39 -7.45
C LEU A 194 -17.19 29.98 -6.82
N PHE A 195 -16.90 31.26 -7.03
CA PHE A 195 -15.70 31.94 -6.52
C PHE A 195 -14.39 31.16 -6.76
N ASP A 196 -14.26 30.57 -7.97
CA ASP A 196 -13.12 29.76 -8.39
C ASP A 196 -12.98 28.39 -7.68
N VAL A 197 -13.98 27.96 -6.92
CA VAL A 197 -14.02 26.66 -6.26
C VAL A 197 -15.07 25.78 -6.92
N TRP A 198 -14.72 24.52 -7.20
CA TRP A 198 -15.67 23.53 -7.66
C TRP A 198 -16.45 22.95 -6.48
N ILE A 199 -17.77 22.88 -6.62
CA ILE A 199 -18.70 22.36 -5.61
C ILE A 199 -19.52 21.25 -6.24
N ASP A 200 -19.60 20.14 -5.56
CA ASP A 200 -20.44 19.02 -5.93
C ASP A 200 -21.75 19.07 -5.13
N PHE A 201 -22.87 19.16 -5.84
CA PHE A 201 -24.21 19.11 -5.26
C PHE A 201 -24.77 17.70 -5.40
N VAL A 202 -25.02 17.06 -4.28
CA VAL A 202 -25.49 15.67 -4.18
C VAL A 202 -26.80 15.60 -3.40
N ASN A 203 -27.51 14.50 -3.51
CA ASN A 203 -28.70 14.28 -2.69
C ASN A 203 -28.41 13.39 -1.48
N LEU A 204 -29.08 13.69 -0.38
CA LEU A 204 -29.16 12.76 0.75
C LEU A 204 -29.82 11.46 0.28
N ARG A 205 -29.25 10.33 0.65
CA ARG A 205 -29.71 9.03 0.17
C ARG A 205 -29.75 7.96 1.25
N SER A 206 -30.67 7.03 1.09
CA SER A 206 -30.65 5.72 1.74
C SER A 206 -30.17 4.66 0.75
N GLU A 207 -29.57 3.62 1.26
CA GLU A 207 -29.00 2.51 0.49
C GLU A 207 -29.59 1.19 0.98
N ASP A 208 -30.20 0.41 0.07
CA ASP A 208 -30.71 -0.92 0.33
C ASP A 208 -29.82 -1.94 -0.41
N TYR A 209 -29.11 -2.79 0.31
CA TYR A 209 -28.22 -3.80 -0.27
C TYR A 209 -28.92 -5.14 -0.48
N CYS A 210 -28.72 -5.78 -1.63
CA CYS A 210 -29.16 -7.13 -1.90
C CYS A 210 -28.05 -8.12 -1.56
N GLU A 211 -28.39 -9.34 -1.12
CA GLU A 211 -27.45 -10.36 -0.60
C GLU A 211 -26.23 -10.65 -1.50
N ASN A 212 -26.38 -10.53 -2.82
CA ASN A 212 -25.32 -10.86 -3.78
C ASN A 212 -24.73 -9.66 -4.54
N SER A 213 -25.06 -8.44 -4.15
CA SER A 213 -24.60 -7.23 -4.83
C SER A 213 -24.01 -6.23 -3.83
N ARG A 214 -22.82 -5.68 -4.16
CA ARG A 214 -22.27 -4.50 -3.47
C ARG A 214 -22.85 -3.19 -3.99
N ILE A 215 -23.70 -3.25 -5.03
CA ILE A 215 -24.34 -2.07 -5.62
C ILE A 215 -25.70 -1.94 -4.96
N PRO A 216 -25.91 -0.96 -4.07
CA PRO A 216 -27.19 -0.78 -3.41
C PRO A 216 -28.22 -0.21 -4.37
N THR A 217 -29.50 -0.47 -4.09
CA THR A 217 -30.58 0.35 -4.62
C THR A 217 -30.63 1.64 -3.82
N MET A 218 -30.46 2.77 -4.49
CA MET A 218 -30.45 4.08 -3.84
C MET A 218 -31.80 4.78 -3.98
N LYS A 219 -32.23 5.40 -2.89
CA LYS A 219 -33.42 6.26 -2.82
C LYS A 219 -33.07 7.56 -2.14
N PHE A 220 -33.88 8.60 -2.33
CA PHE A 220 -33.79 9.79 -1.51
C PHE A 220 -33.97 9.42 -0.04
N GLY A 221 -33.08 9.89 0.81
CA GLY A 221 -33.06 9.59 2.22
C GLY A 221 -33.03 10.84 3.08
N THR A 222 -33.17 10.64 4.39
CA THR A 222 -32.96 11.69 5.39
C THR A 222 -31.46 11.86 5.65
N ALA A 223 -31.06 12.97 6.29
CA ALA A 223 -29.67 13.21 6.69
C ALA A 223 -29.16 12.13 7.66
N GLU A 224 -30.04 11.62 8.52
CA GLU A 224 -29.72 10.51 9.42
C GLU A 224 -29.46 9.21 8.65
N GLN A 225 -30.33 8.85 7.71
CA GLN A 225 -30.12 7.68 6.86
C GLN A 225 -28.82 7.79 6.06
N ASP A 226 -28.50 8.99 5.55
CA ASP A 226 -27.25 9.25 4.84
C ASP A 226 -26.03 9.13 5.76
N ALA A 227 -26.13 9.54 7.04
CA ALA A 227 -25.07 9.38 8.03
C ALA A 227 -24.78 7.90 8.31
N TYR A 228 -25.84 7.12 8.55
CA TYR A 228 -25.71 5.71 8.95
C TYR A 228 -25.22 4.79 7.81
N ARG A 229 -25.50 5.11 6.53
CA ARG A 229 -25.02 4.32 5.39
C ARG A 229 -23.52 4.50 5.11
N ARG A 230 -22.84 5.49 5.71
CA ARG A 230 -21.43 5.79 5.43
C ARG A 230 -20.50 4.75 6.04
N ASP A 231 -19.23 4.81 5.60
CA ASP A 231 -18.20 3.84 5.99
C ASP A 231 -17.74 3.98 7.45
N LEU A 232 -17.57 5.21 7.93
CA LEU A 232 -17.01 5.51 9.25
C LEU A 232 -17.77 6.64 9.93
N THR A 233 -17.92 6.58 11.25
CA THR A 233 -18.56 7.62 12.06
C THR A 233 -17.94 9.00 11.86
N ILE A 234 -16.60 9.06 11.80
CA ILE A 234 -15.86 10.32 11.54
C ILE A 234 -16.07 10.90 10.14
N ASN A 235 -16.60 10.11 9.21
CA ASN A 235 -16.97 10.53 7.85
C ASN A 235 -18.49 10.78 7.71
N SER A 236 -19.25 10.61 8.80
CA SER A 236 -20.72 10.75 8.85
C SER A 236 -21.16 12.11 9.40
N LEU A 237 -20.19 13.00 9.64
CA LEU A 237 -20.46 14.34 10.13
C LEU A 237 -20.93 15.25 8.98
N PHE A 238 -21.82 16.19 9.31
CA PHE A 238 -22.28 17.24 8.42
C PHE A 238 -22.01 18.61 9.01
N TYR A 239 -21.88 19.59 8.11
CA TYR A 239 -21.93 21.00 8.48
C TYR A 239 -23.15 21.63 7.81
N ASN A 240 -24.12 22.03 8.60
CA ASN A 240 -25.34 22.67 8.14
C ASN A 240 -25.06 24.14 7.80
N ILE A 241 -25.18 24.49 6.51
CA ILE A 241 -24.92 25.85 6.01
C ILE A 241 -25.98 26.84 6.49
N ASN A 242 -27.25 26.37 6.65
CA ASN A 242 -28.35 27.24 7.09
C ASN A 242 -28.17 27.70 8.55
N THR A 243 -27.70 26.80 9.42
CA THR A 243 -27.54 27.09 10.87
C THR A 243 -26.10 27.38 11.28
N CYS A 244 -25.13 27.24 10.35
CA CYS A 244 -23.69 27.37 10.60
C CYS A 244 -23.18 26.45 11.73
N SER A 245 -23.67 25.22 11.82
CA SER A 245 -23.37 24.29 12.91
C SER A 245 -22.99 22.91 12.40
N VAL A 246 -22.15 22.20 13.17
CA VAL A 246 -21.83 20.78 12.92
C VAL A 246 -22.96 19.91 13.42
N GLU A 247 -23.40 18.96 12.61
CA GLU A 247 -24.41 17.95 12.94
C GLU A 247 -23.75 16.57 13.00
N ASP A 248 -23.87 15.89 14.14
CA ASP A 248 -23.47 14.49 14.35
C ASP A 248 -24.72 13.62 14.54
N LEU A 249 -25.25 13.15 13.42
CA LEU A 249 -26.50 12.37 13.41
C LEU A 249 -26.31 10.91 13.84
N THR A 250 -25.09 10.45 13.94
CA THR A 250 -24.76 9.13 14.52
C THR A 250 -24.60 9.18 16.04
N GLY A 251 -24.46 10.39 16.60
CA GLY A 251 -24.22 10.62 18.03
C GLY A 251 -22.86 10.13 18.54
N ARG A 252 -21.95 9.73 17.64
CA ARG A 252 -20.62 9.17 17.97
C ARG A 252 -19.47 9.77 17.17
N GLY A 253 -19.75 10.38 16.04
CA GLY A 253 -18.71 10.81 15.10
C GLY A 253 -17.73 11.82 15.70
N LEU A 254 -18.24 12.79 16.49
CA LEU A 254 -17.39 13.76 17.19
C LEU A 254 -16.56 13.12 18.31
N ASP A 255 -17.14 12.19 19.06
CA ASP A 255 -16.43 11.50 20.14
C ASP A 255 -15.36 10.54 19.60
N ASP A 256 -15.66 9.80 18.53
CA ASP A 256 -14.70 8.94 17.85
C ASP A 256 -13.56 9.78 17.24
N LEU A 257 -13.87 10.97 16.69
CA LEU A 257 -12.86 11.91 16.17
C LEU A 257 -11.94 12.42 17.29
N LYS A 258 -12.50 12.86 18.43
CA LYS A 258 -11.74 13.35 19.60
C LYS A 258 -10.90 12.26 20.24
N SER A 259 -11.43 11.04 20.32
CA SER A 259 -10.73 9.89 20.91
C SER A 259 -9.78 9.19 19.94
N GLY A 260 -9.68 9.62 18.68
CA GLY A 260 -8.83 9.00 17.67
C GLY A 260 -9.23 7.56 17.34
N LYS A 261 -10.53 7.27 17.25
CA LYS A 261 -11.06 5.94 16.99
C LYS A 261 -11.62 5.82 15.57
N ILE A 262 -11.44 4.66 14.97
CA ILE A 262 -12.08 4.26 13.73
C ILE A 262 -13.18 3.26 14.04
N MET A 263 -14.42 3.65 13.71
CA MET A 263 -15.63 2.88 13.94
C MET A 263 -16.62 3.10 12.80
N THR A 264 -17.51 2.12 12.56
CA THR A 264 -18.61 2.20 11.60
C THR A 264 -19.90 2.69 12.27
N PRO A 265 -20.79 3.42 11.56
CA PRO A 265 -22.08 3.84 12.11
C PRO A 265 -23.01 2.66 12.45
N LEU A 266 -23.04 1.65 11.59
CA LEU A 266 -23.76 0.39 11.75
C LEU A 266 -22.82 -0.73 12.24
N PRO A 267 -23.36 -1.91 12.66
CA PRO A 267 -22.52 -3.04 13.06
C PRO A 267 -21.43 -3.35 12.02
N PRO A 268 -20.17 -3.52 12.45
CA PRO A 268 -19.04 -3.61 11.52
C PRO A 268 -19.16 -4.72 10.47
N LYS A 269 -19.61 -5.94 10.87
CA LYS A 269 -19.70 -7.06 9.93
C LYS A 269 -20.76 -6.80 8.84
N GLU A 270 -21.90 -6.24 9.19
CA GLU A 270 -22.96 -5.86 8.24
C GLU A 270 -22.42 -4.79 7.27
N THR A 271 -21.85 -3.72 7.81
CA THR A 271 -21.24 -2.62 7.04
C THR A 271 -20.19 -3.12 6.03
N PHE A 272 -19.39 -4.11 6.41
CA PHE A 272 -18.36 -4.69 5.56
C PHE A 272 -18.90 -5.69 4.53
N LEU A 273 -20.00 -6.37 4.83
CA LEU A 273 -20.64 -7.26 3.85
C LEU A 273 -21.43 -6.46 2.79
N ASP A 274 -21.93 -5.28 3.14
CA ASP A 274 -22.56 -4.34 2.22
C ASP A 274 -21.58 -3.81 1.17
N ASP A 275 -20.49 -3.17 1.58
CA ASP A 275 -19.36 -2.82 0.69
C ASP A 275 -18.03 -3.25 1.35
N PRO A 276 -17.49 -4.41 0.98
CA PRO A 276 -16.25 -4.93 1.58
C PRO A 276 -15.02 -4.04 1.39
N LEU A 277 -15.04 -3.07 0.46
CA LEU A 277 -13.97 -2.09 0.31
C LEU A 277 -13.84 -1.21 1.56
N ARG A 278 -14.89 -1.05 2.34
CA ARG A 278 -14.88 -0.27 3.59
C ARG A 278 -13.84 -0.79 4.60
N VAL A 279 -13.49 -2.08 4.54
CA VAL A 279 -12.36 -2.65 5.32
C VAL A 279 -11.06 -1.95 4.97
N LEU A 280 -10.72 -1.88 3.68
CA LEU A 280 -9.49 -1.24 3.22
C LEU A 280 -9.50 0.27 3.49
N ARG A 281 -10.67 0.91 3.35
CA ARG A 281 -10.84 2.32 3.70
C ARG A 281 -10.64 2.56 5.20
N ALA A 282 -11.18 1.71 6.08
CA ALA A 282 -10.98 1.80 7.53
C ALA A 282 -9.49 1.71 7.90
N ILE A 283 -8.76 0.75 7.31
CA ILE A 283 -7.30 0.62 7.47
C ILE A 283 -6.58 1.87 6.99
N ARG A 284 -6.94 2.38 5.81
CA ARG A 284 -6.32 3.59 5.25
C ARG A 284 -6.55 4.82 6.12
N PHE A 285 -7.77 5.04 6.60
CA PHE A 285 -8.07 6.17 7.48
C PHE A 285 -7.41 6.03 8.85
N SER A 286 -7.35 4.80 9.41
CA SER A 286 -6.59 4.52 10.63
C SER A 286 -5.11 4.91 10.47
N ALA A 287 -4.48 4.52 9.37
CA ALA A 287 -3.10 4.89 9.08
C ALA A 287 -2.95 6.40 8.81
N ARG A 288 -3.83 6.99 7.98
CA ARG A 288 -3.77 8.41 7.58
C ARG A 288 -3.85 9.37 8.78
N PHE A 289 -4.72 9.07 9.74
CA PHE A 289 -4.94 9.93 10.91
C PHE A 289 -4.20 9.46 12.16
N GLU A 290 -3.52 8.31 12.08
CA GLU A 290 -2.91 7.63 13.22
C GLU A 290 -3.92 7.21 14.29
N PHE A 291 -5.17 7.05 13.89
CA PHE A 291 -6.26 6.59 14.75
C PHE A 291 -6.21 5.08 14.97
N GLU A 292 -6.84 4.62 16.03
CA GLU A 292 -6.91 3.21 16.39
C GLU A 292 -8.22 2.60 15.87
N MET A 293 -8.13 1.47 15.16
CA MET A 293 -9.30 0.65 14.84
C MET A 293 -9.79 -0.03 16.12
N VAL A 294 -11.08 0.13 16.46
CA VAL A 294 -11.66 -0.56 17.61
C VAL A 294 -11.64 -2.08 17.40
N GLU A 295 -11.62 -2.84 18.49
CA GLU A 295 -11.46 -4.30 18.42
C GLU A 295 -12.60 -4.99 17.65
N GLU A 296 -13.83 -4.53 17.81
CA GLU A 296 -14.99 -5.05 17.08
C GLU A 296 -14.84 -4.90 15.57
N LEU A 297 -14.24 -3.79 15.12
CA LEU A 297 -13.96 -3.53 13.72
C LEU A 297 -12.88 -4.47 13.19
N LYS A 298 -11.83 -4.73 13.98
CA LYS A 298 -10.76 -5.67 13.62
C LYS A 298 -11.28 -7.10 13.50
N VAL A 299 -12.10 -7.53 14.46
CA VAL A 299 -12.73 -8.88 14.45
C VAL A 299 -13.59 -9.04 13.20
N ALA A 300 -14.41 -8.05 12.86
CA ALA A 300 -15.25 -8.08 11.66
C ALA A 300 -14.40 -8.08 10.36
N ALA A 301 -13.34 -7.29 10.30
CA ALA A 301 -12.45 -7.24 9.14
C ALA A 301 -11.66 -8.56 8.92
N ALA A 302 -11.37 -9.28 10.00
CA ALA A 302 -10.69 -10.57 9.97
C ALA A 302 -11.63 -11.77 9.69
N ASP A 303 -12.94 -11.54 9.62
CA ASP A 303 -13.94 -12.57 9.35
C ASP A 303 -13.80 -13.15 7.95
N ASN A 304 -13.98 -14.47 7.79
CA ASN A 304 -13.77 -15.17 6.53
C ASN A 304 -14.81 -14.80 5.46
N ASP A 305 -16.06 -14.53 5.86
CA ASP A 305 -17.11 -14.10 4.91
C ASP A 305 -16.74 -12.74 4.32
N VAL A 306 -16.22 -11.82 5.15
CA VAL A 306 -15.76 -10.50 4.72
C VAL A 306 -14.54 -10.61 3.81
N LYS A 307 -13.56 -11.49 4.12
CA LYS A 307 -12.40 -11.76 3.25
C LYS A 307 -12.82 -12.30 1.88
N SER A 308 -13.74 -13.25 1.86
CA SER A 308 -14.30 -13.78 0.60
C SER A 308 -15.04 -12.69 -0.17
N ALA A 309 -15.84 -11.88 0.51
CA ALA A 309 -16.55 -10.78 -0.12
C ALA A 309 -15.61 -9.71 -0.71
N ILE A 310 -14.44 -9.41 -0.09
CA ILE A 310 -13.41 -8.55 -0.69
C ILE A 310 -12.92 -9.14 -2.03
N SER A 311 -12.65 -10.44 -2.05
CA SER A 311 -12.16 -11.11 -3.26
C SER A 311 -13.19 -11.17 -4.39
N ASP A 312 -14.46 -11.41 -4.04
CA ASP A 312 -15.52 -11.79 -4.99
C ASP A 312 -16.35 -10.59 -5.45
N LYS A 313 -16.62 -9.63 -4.54
CA LYS A 313 -17.51 -8.51 -4.84
C LYS A 313 -16.78 -7.23 -5.26
N ILE A 314 -15.48 -7.05 -4.94
CA ILE A 314 -14.78 -5.81 -5.20
C ILE A 314 -13.88 -5.91 -6.44
N SER A 315 -13.99 -4.93 -7.33
CA SER A 315 -13.11 -4.88 -8.50
C SER A 315 -11.65 -4.64 -8.07
N ARG A 316 -10.73 -5.29 -8.77
CA ARG A 316 -9.29 -5.22 -8.46
C ARG A 316 -8.73 -3.80 -8.60
N GLU A 317 -9.30 -2.98 -9.47
CA GLU A 317 -8.96 -1.56 -9.63
C GLU A 317 -9.25 -0.77 -8.35
N ARG A 318 -10.40 -1.01 -7.69
CA ARG A 318 -10.76 -0.34 -6.42
C ARG A 318 -9.84 -0.81 -5.29
N ILE A 319 -9.53 -2.09 -5.21
CA ILE A 319 -8.58 -2.65 -4.22
C ILE A 319 -7.20 -2.02 -4.43
N GLY A 320 -6.67 -2.07 -5.65
CA GLY A 320 -5.35 -1.51 -5.97
C GLY A 320 -5.26 -0.01 -5.69
N HIS A 321 -6.33 0.74 -5.94
CA HIS A 321 -6.39 2.17 -5.62
C HIS A 321 -6.28 2.42 -4.10
N GLU A 322 -7.02 1.69 -3.26
CA GLU A 322 -6.92 1.84 -1.80
C GLU A 322 -5.52 1.48 -1.28
N ILE A 323 -4.92 0.40 -1.81
CA ILE A 323 -3.56 0.00 -1.46
C ILE A 323 -2.54 1.06 -1.90
N ASP A 324 -2.69 1.60 -3.09
CA ASP A 324 -1.78 2.64 -3.60
C ASP A 324 -1.85 3.92 -2.76
N LEU A 325 -3.05 4.31 -2.32
CA LEU A 325 -3.25 5.40 -1.36
C LEU A 325 -2.63 5.11 0.02
N MET A 326 -2.63 3.85 0.48
CA MET A 326 -1.96 3.46 1.73
C MET A 326 -0.45 3.56 1.60
N VAL A 327 0.13 3.02 0.52
CA VAL A 327 1.59 3.02 0.27
C VAL A 327 2.10 4.44 0.04
N SER A 328 1.32 5.29 -0.62
CA SER A 328 1.65 6.70 -0.85
C SER A 328 1.38 7.61 0.36
N GLY A 329 0.69 7.10 1.37
CA GLY A 329 0.28 7.84 2.56
C GLY A 329 1.43 8.18 3.52
N ASN A 330 1.05 8.75 4.67
CA ASN A 330 2.00 9.17 5.71
C ASN A 330 2.43 8.05 6.67
N GLN A 331 1.65 6.94 6.76
CA GLN A 331 1.95 5.79 7.63
C GLN A 331 1.78 4.44 6.87
N PRO A 332 2.54 4.23 5.79
CA PRO A 332 2.39 3.04 4.94
C PRO A 332 2.71 1.73 5.68
N ALA A 333 3.71 1.74 6.56
CA ALA A 333 4.09 0.58 7.37
C ALA A 333 2.95 0.17 8.33
N LYS A 334 2.30 1.14 8.99
CA LYS A 334 1.15 0.89 9.87
C LYS A 334 -0.04 0.31 9.08
N ALA A 335 -0.30 0.82 7.87
CA ALA A 335 -1.36 0.29 7.02
C ALA A 335 -1.11 -1.18 6.64
N MET A 336 0.11 -1.52 6.21
CA MET A 336 0.47 -2.90 5.86
C MET A 336 0.54 -3.82 7.08
N ALA A 337 0.89 -3.32 8.25
CA ALA A 337 0.80 -4.07 9.50
C ALA A 337 -0.66 -4.50 9.80
N TYR A 338 -1.63 -3.60 9.64
CA TYR A 338 -3.05 -3.97 9.76
C TYR A 338 -3.49 -4.97 8.68
N ILE A 339 -3.05 -4.80 7.43
CA ILE A 339 -3.36 -5.75 6.34
C ILE A 339 -2.88 -7.17 6.70
N SER A 340 -1.69 -7.29 7.29
CA SER A 340 -1.14 -8.58 7.75
C SER A 340 -1.85 -9.10 9.01
N GLU A 341 -2.01 -8.25 10.04
CA GLU A 341 -2.67 -8.62 11.31
C GLU A 341 -4.08 -9.17 11.09
N LEU A 342 -4.83 -8.60 10.15
CA LEU A 342 -6.18 -9.02 9.79
C LEU A 342 -6.21 -10.21 8.79
N GLY A 343 -5.05 -10.70 8.38
CA GLY A 343 -4.92 -11.81 7.42
C GLY A 343 -5.45 -11.46 6.02
N LEU A 344 -5.26 -10.22 5.59
CA LEU A 344 -5.73 -9.69 4.31
C LEU A 344 -4.64 -9.65 3.23
N LEU A 345 -3.35 -9.92 3.57
CA LEU A 345 -2.26 -9.71 2.63
C LEU A 345 -2.48 -10.49 1.32
N TRP A 346 -2.73 -11.78 1.41
CA TRP A 346 -2.92 -12.63 0.23
C TRP A 346 -4.34 -12.55 -0.37
N VAL A 347 -5.27 -11.92 0.31
CA VAL A 347 -6.58 -11.53 -0.27
C VAL A 347 -6.38 -10.37 -1.25
N VAL A 348 -5.56 -9.40 -0.86
CA VAL A 348 -5.26 -8.18 -1.62
C VAL A 348 -4.20 -8.45 -2.68
N PHE A 349 -3.03 -9.00 -2.29
CA PHE A 349 -1.90 -9.29 -3.15
C PHE A 349 -1.93 -10.73 -3.69
N THR A 350 -3.10 -11.26 -4.00
CA THR A 350 -3.31 -12.65 -4.41
C THR A 350 -2.24 -13.11 -5.41
N PRO A 351 -1.37 -14.06 -5.04
CA PRO A 351 -0.34 -14.56 -5.93
C PRO A 351 -0.93 -15.49 -7.01
N PRO A 352 -0.21 -15.73 -8.11
CA PRO A 352 -0.60 -16.73 -9.09
C PRO A 352 -0.50 -18.15 -8.49
N LYS A 353 -1.23 -19.09 -9.06
CA LYS A 353 -1.08 -20.51 -8.72
C LYS A 353 0.29 -21.03 -9.20
N ASN A 354 0.84 -22.02 -8.52
CA ASN A 354 2.08 -22.71 -8.92
C ASN A 354 3.31 -21.79 -8.99
N CYS A 355 3.51 -21.00 -7.93
CA CYS A 355 4.73 -20.22 -7.75
C CYS A 355 5.94 -21.10 -7.43
N ASP A 356 7.11 -20.74 -7.94
CA ASP A 356 8.39 -21.37 -7.66
C ASP A 356 9.40 -20.28 -7.22
N PRO A 357 9.91 -20.34 -5.97
CA PRO A 357 9.45 -21.17 -4.85
C PRO A 357 8.00 -20.89 -4.42
N SER A 358 7.37 -21.85 -3.74
CA SER A 358 6.01 -21.69 -3.22
C SER A 358 5.94 -20.61 -2.16
N ILE A 359 4.85 -19.84 -2.17
CA ILE A 359 4.63 -18.75 -1.20
C ILE A 359 3.98 -19.35 0.06
N SER A 360 4.62 -19.15 1.21
CA SER A 360 4.15 -19.60 2.53
C SER A 360 3.65 -18.42 3.38
N THR A 361 3.07 -18.71 4.53
CA THR A 361 2.66 -17.70 5.53
C THR A 361 3.84 -16.93 6.13
N GLU A 362 5.07 -17.46 6.05
CA GLU A 362 6.28 -16.75 6.48
C GLU A 362 6.58 -15.55 5.59
N HIS A 363 6.24 -15.63 4.31
CA HIS A 363 6.40 -14.51 3.38
C HIS A 363 5.51 -13.31 3.75
N ASP A 364 4.36 -13.53 4.39
CA ASP A 364 3.49 -12.46 4.88
C ASP A 364 4.25 -11.56 5.88
N ARG A 365 4.80 -12.16 6.93
CA ARG A 365 5.58 -11.44 7.94
C ARG A 365 6.82 -10.78 7.35
N ALA A 366 7.52 -11.48 6.45
CA ALA A 366 8.70 -10.95 5.80
C ALA A 366 8.38 -9.73 4.93
N CYS A 367 7.29 -9.76 4.14
CA CYS A 367 6.86 -8.65 3.31
C CYS A 367 6.62 -7.38 4.14
N VAL A 368 5.81 -7.50 5.19
CA VAL A 368 5.48 -6.37 6.06
C VAL A 368 6.68 -5.90 6.87
N GLY A 369 7.50 -6.84 7.36
CA GLY A 369 8.73 -6.53 8.11
C GLY A 369 9.74 -5.75 7.27
N TYR A 370 9.97 -6.12 6.00
CA TYR A 370 10.86 -5.35 5.12
C TYR A 370 10.30 -3.96 4.79
N MET A 371 8.98 -3.80 4.69
CA MET A 371 8.40 -2.49 4.49
C MET A 371 8.52 -1.59 5.73
N ASP A 372 8.33 -2.12 6.93
CA ASP A 372 8.55 -1.39 8.18
C ASP A 372 10.03 -0.99 8.34
N LEU A 373 10.93 -1.94 8.06
CA LEU A 373 12.37 -1.68 8.04
C LEU A 373 12.73 -0.56 7.06
N ALA A 374 12.18 -0.60 5.84
CA ALA A 374 12.40 0.40 4.81
C ALA A 374 11.88 1.78 5.25
N TRP A 375 10.70 1.82 5.85
CA TRP A 375 10.12 3.05 6.38
C TRP A 375 11.02 3.70 7.45
N ARG A 376 11.45 2.93 8.44
CA ARG A 376 12.35 3.39 9.51
C ARG A 376 13.75 3.76 8.99
N HIS A 377 14.30 2.98 8.06
CA HIS A 377 15.62 3.23 7.47
C HIS A 377 15.64 4.55 6.70
N MET A 378 14.66 4.79 5.85
CA MET A 378 14.55 5.99 5.03
C MET A 378 14.53 7.27 5.90
N HIS A 379 13.74 7.27 6.99
CA HIS A 379 13.67 8.40 7.91
C HIS A 379 14.99 8.62 8.68
N GLY A 380 15.68 7.55 9.04
CA GLY A 380 16.95 7.64 9.79
C GLY A 380 18.16 8.06 8.94
N VAL A 381 18.13 7.83 7.64
CA VAL A 381 19.21 8.24 6.72
C VAL A 381 19.04 9.69 6.25
N GLY A 382 17.80 10.20 6.25
CA GLY A 382 17.51 11.59 5.83
C GLY A 382 17.58 11.80 4.32
N CYS A 383 17.47 10.73 3.51
CA CYS A 383 17.40 10.86 2.05
C CYS A 383 16.06 11.47 1.62
N SER A 384 16.12 12.48 0.75
CA SER A 384 14.93 13.03 0.10
C SER A 384 14.58 12.21 -1.15
N PHE A 385 13.43 11.55 -1.12
CA PHE A 385 12.83 10.92 -2.30
C PHE A 385 11.69 11.80 -2.85
N SER A 386 11.49 11.78 -4.15
CA SER A 386 10.21 12.22 -4.71
C SER A 386 9.09 11.27 -4.24
N ASP A 387 7.83 11.70 -4.33
CA ASP A 387 6.70 10.85 -3.93
C ASP A 387 6.67 9.54 -4.71
N ASP A 388 6.98 9.57 -6.01
CA ASP A 388 7.08 8.39 -6.86
C ASP A 388 8.22 7.46 -6.44
N GLN A 389 9.41 8.02 -6.15
CA GLN A 389 10.54 7.23 -5.67
C GLN A 389 10.24 6.57 -4.33
N ARG A 390 9.65 7.31 -3.39
CA ARG A 390 9.23 6.79 -2.09
C ARG A 390 8.21 5.66 -2.24
N ARG A 391 7.19 5.88 -3.07
CA ARG A 391 6.15 4.91 -3.35
C ARG A 391 6.72 3.61 -3.94
N LEU A 392 7.55 3.70 -4.97
CA LEU A 392 8.16 2.54 -5.62
C LEU A 392 9.19 1.82 -4.74
N TYR A 393 9.95 2.57 -3.94
CA TYR A 393 10.83 2.00 -2.91
C TYR A 393 10.07 1.16 -1.89
N LEU A 394 8.91 1.64 -1.41
CA LEU A 394 8.08 0.92 -0.44
C LEU A 394 7.44 -0.33 -1.05
N TYR A 395 6.97 -0.27 -2.30
CA TYR A 395 6.53 -1.47 -3.01
C TYR A 395 7.66 -2.48 -3.23
N ALA A 396 8.83 -2.01 -3.60
CA ALA A 396 10.00 -2.87 -3.76
C ALA A 396 10.41 -3.53 -2.44
N SER A 397 10.30 -2.82 -1.32
CA SER A 397 10.55 -3.35 0.01
C SER A 397 9.52 -4.42 0.42
N LEU A 398 8.22 -4.10 0.25
CA LEU A 398 7.12 -5.02 0.56
C LEU A 398 7.25 -6.33 -0.22
N LEU A 399 7.64 -6.26 -1.49
CA LEU A 399 7.74 -7.43 -2.37
C LEU A 399 9.16 -8.02 -2.46
N LEU A 400 10.10 -7.53 -1.64
CA LEU A 400 11.48 -8.00 -1.62
C LEU A 400 11.62 -9.51 -1.34
N PRO A 401 10.83 -10.13 -0.45
CA PRO A 401 10.84 -11.59 -0.28
C PRO A 401 10.49 -12.37 -1.56
N LEU A 402 9.68 -11.78 -2.43
CA LEU A 402 9.22 -12.41 -3.68
C LEU A 402 10.10 -12.10 -4.89
N ARG A 403 11.24 -11.40 -4.73
CA ARG A 403 12.11 -10.95 -5.82
C ARG A 403 12.61 -12.03 -6.77
N ASN A 404 12.73 -13.27 -6.28
CA ASN A 404 13.19 -14.42 -7.05
C ASN A 404 12.05 -15.40 -7.38
N THR A 405 10.82 -15.13 -6.93
CA THR A 405 9.68 -16.02 -7.14
C THR A 405 9.10 -15.81 -8.54
N VAL A 406 8.91 -16.90 -9.25
CA VAL A 406 8.35 -16.92 -10.61
C VAL A 406 7.15 -17.85 -10.69
N TYR A 407 6.34 -17.68 -11.72
CA TYR A 407 5.30 -18.64 -12.11
C TYR A 407 5.35 -18.88 -13.61
N ILE A 408 4.74 -19.96 -14.06
CA ILE A 408 4.63 -20.28 -15.48
C ILE A 408 3.28 -19.78 -15.98
N ASP A 409 3.29 -18.86 -16.94
CA ASP A 409 2.08 -18.33 -17.55
C ASP A 409 1.44 -19.34 -18.54
N ASN A 410 0.26 -18.98 -19.06
CA ASN A 410 -0.46 -19.81 -20.03
C ASN A 410 0.32 -20.04 -21.35
N LYS A 411 1.36 -19.23 -21.61
CA LYS A 411 2.26 -19.35 -22.76
C LYS A 411 3.53 -20.11 -22.44
N LYS A 412 3.59 -20.78 -21.29
CA LYS A 412 4.76 -21.52 -20.77
C LYS A 412 6.01 -20.64 -20.53
N LYS A 413 5.83 -19.35 -20.31
CA LYS A 413 6.92 -18.43 -19.97
C LYS A 413 7.04 -18.31 -18.46
N LYS A 414 8.28 -18.26 -17.96
CA LYS A 414 8.57 -17.88 -16.56
C LYS A 414 8.37 -16.37 -16.42
N VAL A 415 7.47 -15.98 -15.54
CA VAL A 415 7.13 -14.58 -15.26
C VAL A 415 7.34 -14.31 -13.78
N PRO A 416 8.01 -13.19 -13.39
CA PRO A 416 8.14 -12.81 -12.00
C PRO A 416 6.78 -12.59 -11.33
N VAL A 417 6.64 -13.10 -10.09
CA VAL A 417 5.39 -12.93 -9.32
C VAL A 417 5.11 -11.46 -9.01
N VAL A 418 6.15 -10.64 -8.84
CA VAL A 418 6.02 -9.20 -8.64
C VAL A 418 5.23 -8.55 -9.80
N ASN A 419 5.58 -8.86 -11.05
CA ASN A 419 4.87 -8.34 -12.23
C ASN A 419 3.41 -8.80 -12.26
N TYR A 420 3.14 -10.04 -11.83
CA TYR A 420 1.77 -10.54 -11.71
C TYR A 420 0.97 -9.75 -10.69
N ILE A 421 1.54 -9.49 -9.50
CA ILE A 421 0.87 -8.77 -8.40
C ILE A 421 0.46 -7.36 -8.84
N PHE A 422 1.35 -6.61 -9.47
CA PHE A 422 1.02 -5.27 -9.98
C PHE A 422 -0.11 -5.30 -11.02
N LYS A 423 0.00 -6.22 -11.99
CA LYS A 423 -0.89 -6.26 -13.15
C LYS A 423 -2.28 -6.82 -12.84
N ASN A 424 -2.36 -7.87 -12.00
CA ASN A 424 -3.60 -8.64 -11.83
C ASN A 424 -4.36 -8.26 -10.55
N PRO A 425 -3.87 -8.52 -9.33
CA PRO A 425 -4.62 -8.18 -8.13
C PRO A 425 -4.67 -6.68 -7.83
N LEU A 426 -3.64 -5.90 -8.19
CA LEU A 426 -3.61 -4.47 -7.90
C LEU A 426 -4.02 -3.57 -9.08
N LYS A 427 -3.97 -4.06 -10.30
CA LYS A 427 -4.28 -3.27 -11.51
C LYS A 427 -3.53 -1.94 -11.60
N LEU A 428 -2.29 -1.91 -11.10
CA LEU A 428 -1.39 -0.77 -11.18
C LEU A 428 -0.65 -0.74 -12.52
N LYS A 429 0.09 0.33 -12.77
CA LYS A 429 0.83 0.52 -14.03
C LYS A 429 1.91 -0.55 -14.22
N THR A 430 2.06 -1.03 -15.43
CA THR A 430 3.11 -2.00 -15.78
C THR A 430 4.51 -1.39 -15.62
N SER A 431 4.65 -0.08 -15.90
CA SER A 431 5.92 0.64 -15.65
C SER A 431 6.37 0.54 -14.20
N ASP A 432 5.44 0.62 -13.24
CA ASP A 432 5.75 0.53 -11.82
C ASP A 432 6.29 -0.85 -11.45
N ALA A 433 5.70 -1.91 -12.03
CA ALA A 433 6.21 -3.28 -11.88
C ALA A 433 7.62 -3.42 -12.44
N ASP A 434 7.87 -2.85 -13.62
CA ASP A 434 9.18 -2.88 -14.28
C ASP A 434 10.23 -2.11 -13.45
N ASP A 435 9.86 -0.98 -12.85
CA ASP A 435 10.73 -0.20 -11.97
C ASP A 435 11.06 -0.96 -10.69
N VAL A 436 10.07 -1.61 -10.05
CA VAL A 436 10.30 -2.47 -8.89
C VAL A 436 11.22 -3.65 -9.23
N MET A 437 11.02 -4.29 -10.39
CA MET A 437 11.91 -5.36 -10.84
C MET A 437 13.33 -4.88 -11.13
N ARG A 438 13.49 -3.66 -11.68
CA ARG A 438 14.82 -3.03 -11.86
C ARG A 438 15.48 -2.76 -10.52
N LEU A 439 14.72 -2.28 -9.51
CA LEU A 439 15.22 -2.13 -8.14
C LEU A 439 15.71 -3.48 -7.58
N HIS A 440 14.92 -4.54 -7.67
CA HIS A 440 15.31 -5.87 -7.18
C HIS A 440 16.55 -6.44 -7.91
N THR A 441 16.68 -6.18 -9.21
CA THR A 441 17.86 -6.57 -9.99
C THR A 441 19.09 -5.78 -9.54
N ALA A 442 18.95 -4.47 -9.33
CA ALA A 442 20.03 -3.62 -8.85
C ALA A 442 20.47 -4.00 -7.43
N VAL A 443 19.54 -4.40 -6.55
CA VAL A 443 19.86 -4.93 -5.21
C VAL A 443 20.86 -6.07 -5.28
N LYS A 444 20.65 -7.04 -6.17
CA LYS A 444 21.58 -8.17 -6.35
C LYS A 444 22.98 -7.69 -6.78
N LYS A 445 23.04 -6.70 -7.66
CA LYS A 445 24.31 -6.11 -8.14
C LYS A 445 25.00 -5.32 -7.03
N PHE A 446 24.29 -4.50 -6.25
CA PHE A 446 24.86 -3.79 -5.10
C PHE A 446 25.42 -4.77 -4.06
N LEU A 447 24.70 -5.84 -3.73
CA LEU A 447 25.16 -6.85 -2.77
C LEU A 447 26.53 -7.43 -3.15
N SER A 448 26.81 -7.63 -4.45
CA SER A 448 28.11 -8.13 -4.89
C SER A 448 29.22 -7.07 -4.82
N LEU A 449 28.90 -5.79 -4.70
CA LEU A 449 29.89 -4.69 -4.62
C LEU A 449 30.13 -4.18 -3.19
N ILE A 450 29.18 -4.36 -2.26
CA ILE A 450 29.30 -3.88 -0.88
C ILE A 450 30.59 -4.35 -0.21
N PRO A 451 31.03 -5.63 -0.27
CA PRO A 451 32.25 -6.08 0.37
C PRO A 451 33.49 -5.29 -0.10
N PHE A 452 33.61 -5.03 -1.41
CA PHE A 452 34.76 -4.33 -1.98
C PHE A 452 34.80 -2.84 -1.64
N VAL A 453 33.62 -2.23 -1.44
CA VAL A 453 33.55 -0.82 -1.01
C VAL A 453 33.94 -0.69 0.46
N LEU A 454 33.50 -1.63 1.33
CA LEU A 454 33.74 -1.56 2.77
C LEU A 454 35.17 -2.01 3.16
N SER A 455 35.73 -3.03 2.51
CA SER A 455 37.06 -3.55 2.82
C SER A 455 38.19 -2.75 2.13
N SER A 456 37.87 -1.90 1.15
CA SER A 456 38.86 -1.24 0.27
C SER A 456 39.77 -2.24 -0.44
N GLU A 457 39.34 -3.49 -0.60
CA GLU A 457 40.06 -4.52 -1.33
C GLU A 457 39.95 -4.34 -2.85
N ASP A 458 41.00 -4.74 -3.57
CA ASP A 458 41.00 -4.71 -5.01
C ASP A 458 40.08 -5.77 -5.61
N LEU A 459 39.24 -5.36 -6.53
CA LEU A 459 38.22 -6.19 -7.16
C LEU A 459 38.80 -7.07 -8.27
N HIS A 460 38.90 -8.39 -8.03
CA HIS A 460 39.32 -9.34 -9.06
C HIS A 460 38.13 -9.75 -9.95
N THR A 461 38.32 -9.79 -11.26
CA THR A 461 37.26 -10.01 -12.28
C THR A 461 36.51 -11.32 -12.16
N GLY A 462 37.06 -12.33 -11.46
CA GLY A 462 36.39 -13.62 -11.23
C GLY A 462 35.31 -13.61 -10.13
N GLU A 463 35.29 -12.55 -9.30
CA GLU A 463 34.41 -12.49 -8.11
C GLU A 463 33.03 -11.88 -8.40
N ILE A 464 32.90 -11.15 -9.52
CA ILE A 464 31.61 -10.54 -9.92
C ILE A 464 31.08 -11.17 -11.20
N ASN A 465 30.03 -11.96 -11.07
CA ASN A 465 29.34 -12.59 -12.20
C ASN A 465 28.11 -11.77 -12.63
N TRP A 466 28.31 -10.72 -13.41
CA TRP A 466 27.22 -9.90 -13.96
C TRP A 466 26.94 -10.17 -15.45
N GLU A 467 27.48 -11.22 -16.04
CA GLU A 467 27.40 -11.51 -17.47
C GLU A 467 27.94 -10.33 -18.35
N THR A 468 28.67 -9.39 -17.75
CA THR A 468 29.18 -8.19 -18.41
C THR A 468 30.68 -8.33 -18.57
N GLU A 469 31.12 -8.50 -19.80
CA GLU A 469 32.56 -8.43 -20.14
C GLU A 469 33.07 -7.02 -19.89
N VAL A 470 34.05 -6.88 -19.00
CA VAL A 470 34.70 -5.62 -18.68
C VAL A 470 36.00 -5.50 -19.48
N ILE A 471 36.28 -4.30 -20.02
CA ILE A 471 37.53 -4.01 -20.74
C ILE A 471 38.74 -4.26 -19.83
N ASP A 472 39.88 -4.60 -20.44
CA ASP A 472 41.11 -4.81 -19.69
C ASP A 472 41.65 -3.48 -19.19
N VAL A 473 41.59 -3.25 -17.89
CA VAL A 473 42.06 -2.07 -17.18
C VAL A 473 42.67 -2.48 -15.84
N HIS A 474 43.39 -1.57 -15.23
CA HIS A 474 43.93 -1.78 -13.90
C HIS A 474 42.83 -2.09 -12.89
N VAL A 475 43.10 -2.99 -11.95
CA VAL A 475 42.11 -3.54 -10.99
C VAL A 475 41.41 -2.43 -10.23
N SER A 476 42.10 -1.38 -9.80
CA SER A 476 41.52 -0.24 -9.08
C SER A 476 40.45 0.54 -9.84
N LEU A 477 40.40 0.41 -11.17
CA LEU A 477 39.41 1.09 -12.02
C LEU A 477 38.14 0.24 -12.25
N LYS A 478 38.23 -1.08 -11.98
CA LYS A 478 37.11 -2.00 -12.23
C LYS A 478 35.89 -1.68 -11.37
N LEU A 479 36.08 -1.38 -10.09
CA LEU A 479 34.97 -0.98 -9.18
C LEU A 479 34.23 0.24 -9.74
N ARG A 480 34.96 1.25 -10.22
CA ARG A 480 34.38 2.44 -10.83
C ARG A 480 33.56 2.10 -12.08
N ILE A 481 34.02 1.17 -12.93
CA ILE A 481 33.28 0.72 -14.11
C ILE A 481 31.99 0.02 -13.70
N PHE A 482 32.05 -0.95 -12.78
CA PHE A 482 30.86 -1.68 -12.32
C PHE A 482 29.84 -0.76 -11.67
N LEU A 483 30.27 0.14 -10.79
CA LEU A 483 29.39 1.15 -10.19
C LEU A 483 28.79 2.06 -11.25
N GLY A 484 29.59 2.57 -12.17
CA GLY A 484 29.13 3.45 -13.23
C GLY A 484 28.09 2.79 -14.15
N LEU A 485 28.28 1.52 -14.51
CA LEU A 485 27.31 0.75 -15.30
C LEU A 485 26.00 0.52 -14.52
N LEU A 486 26.10 0.13 -13.25
CA LEU A 486 24.93 -0.09 -12.39
C LEU A 486 24.12 1.20 -12.22
N LEU A 487 24.78 2.31 -11.91
CA LEU A 487 24.11 3.59 -11.70
C LEU A 487 23.48 4.15 -13.00
N ARG A 488 24.06 3.88 -14.17
CA ARG A 488 23.45 4.21 -15.47
C ARG A 488 22.20 3.38 -15.75
N GLU A 489 22.14 2.14 -15.27
CA GLU A 489 20.98 1.25 -15.42
C GLU A 489 19.83 1.71 -14.53
N ILE A 490 20.09 1.99 -13.23
CA ILE A 490 19.07 2.32 -12.25
C ILE A 490 18.79 3.83 -12.12
N LYS A 491 19.72 4.68 -12.57
CA LYS A 491 19.63 6.14 -12.53
C LYS A 491 19.34 6.68 -11.13
N ASP A 492 18.44 7.64 -11.03
CA ASP A 492 18.03 8.35 -9.81
C ASP A 492 17.37 7.45 -8.73
N PHE A 493 17.05 6.20 -9.06
CA PHE A 493 16.60 5.19 -8.09
C PHE A 493 17.74 4.48 -7.35
N TRP A 494 19.01 4.81 -7.61
CA TRP A 494 20.15 4.07 -7.05
C TRP A 494 20.20 4.09 -5.51
N ARG A 495 19.79 5.19 -4.86
CA ARG A 495 19.73 5.26 -3.40
C ARG A 495 18.71 4.29 -2.85
N ALA A 496 17.55 4.17 -3.49
CA ALA A 496 16.52 3.21 -3.12
C ALA A 496 17.02 1.76 -3.24
N ALA A 497 17.69 1.42 -4.35
CA ALA A 497 18.25 0.09 -4.56
C ALA A 497 19.39 -0.22 -3.56
N LEU A 498 20.25 0.75 -3.28
CA LEU A 498 21.31 0.61 -2.27
C LEU A 498 20.72 0.38 -0.87
N MET A 499 19.71 1.15 -0.46
CA MET A 499 19.03 0.92 0.82
C MET A 499 18.48 -0.50 0.93
N LEU A 500 17.78 -0.98 -0.11
CA LEU A 500 17.25 -2.35 -0.14
C LEU A 500 18.36 -3.40 -0.03
N SER A 501 19.53 -3.16 -0.64
CA SER A 501 20.64 -4.10 -0.57
C SER A 501 21.20 -4.24 0.84
N THR A 502 21.21 -3.17 1.63
CA THR A 502 21.67 -3.24 3.03
C THR A 502 20.80 -4.15 3.91
N PHE A 503 19.53 -4.39 3.52
CA PHE A 503 18.65 -5.32 4.26
C PHE A 503 19.03 -6.79 4.08
N LEU A 504 19.73 -7.10 3.00
CA LEU A 504 20.11 -8.47 2.63
C LEU A 504 21.62 -8.72 2.79
N TYR A 505 22.39 -7.71 3.20
CA TYR A 505 23.87 -7.79 3.23
C TYR A 505 24.38 -8.67 4.39
N ASP A 506 23.84 -8.50 5.59
CA ASP A 506 24.11 -9.41 6.69
C ASP A 506 23.08 -10.55 6.64
N ASN A 507 23.55 -11.78 6.44
CA ASN A 507 22.76 -13.01 6.30
C ASN A 507 21.91 -13.37 7.54
N ASP A 508 21.69 -12.44 8.46
CA ASP A 508 20.80 -12.64 9.58
C ASP A 508 19.35 -12.52 9.08
N SER A 509 18.81 -13.68 8.72
CA SER A 509 17.48 -13.85 8.13
C SER A 509 16.33 -13.58 9.11
N SER A 510 16.61 -13.01 10.29
CA SER A 510 15.58 -12.60 11.22
C SER A 510 14.98 -11.25 10.78
N VAL A 511 13.68 -11.28 10.46
CA VAL A 511 12.89 -10.07 10.16
C VAL A 511 12.70 -9.19 11.41
N GLU A 512 12.99 -9.71 12.59
CA GLU A 512 12.99 -8.96 13.86
C GLU A 512 14.30 -8.18 14.01
N VAL A 513 14.34 -7.01 13.39
CA VAL A 513 15.53 -6.14 13.42
C VAL A 513 15.56 -5.34 14.73
N ILE A 514 16.60 -5.57 15.51
CA ILE A 514 16.92 -4.73 16.67
C ILE A 514 17.44 -3.37 16.18
N GLU A 515 17.18 -2.26 16.90
CA GLU A 515 17.58 -0.91 16.48
C GLU A 515 19.10 -0.78 16.22
N GLY A 516 19.92 -1.56 16.93
CA GLY A 516 21.37 -1.64 16.70
C GLY A 516 21.75 -2.16 15.29
N ASP A 517 20.99 -3.10 14.76
CA ASP A 517 21.20 -3.64 13.42
C ASP A 517 20.76 -2.65 12.35
N LEU A 518 19.74 -1.86 12.62
CA LEU A 518 19.30 -0.79 11.73
C LEU A 518 20.39 0.29 11.58
N GLU A 519 21.08 0.65 12.66
CA GLU A 519 22.17 1.63 12.57
C GLU A 519 23.40 1.09 11.81
N LYS A 520 23.73 -0.19 11.95
CA LYS A 520 24.76 -0.82 11.11
C LYS A 520 24.41 -0.73 9.63
N ARG A 521 23.16 -1.00 9.26
CA ARG A 521 22.68 -0.89 7.87
C ARG A 521 22.72 0.54 7.35
N ARG A 522 22.39 1.51 8.21
CA ARG A 522 22.56 2.95 7.89
C ARG A 522 24.01 3.32 7.66
N GLN A 523 24.90 2.75 8.45
CA GLN A 523 26.35 2.98 8.28
C GLN A 523 26.87 2.43 6.96
N VAL A 524 26.53 1.18 6.61
CA VAL A 524 26.85 0.57 5.31
C VAL A 524 26.34 1.43 4.16
N PHE A 525 25.11 1.92 4.26
CA PHE A 525 24.54 2.82 3.25
C PHE A 525 25.37 4.10 3.10
N ARG A 526 25.69 4.78 4.22
CA ARG A 526 26.44 6.05 4.21
C ARG A 526 27.83 5.88 3.62
N GLU A 527 28.55 4.83 4.01
CA GLU A 527 29.90 4.54 3.51
C GLU A 527 29.88 4.29 1.98
N PHE A 528 28.93 3.48 1.54
CA PHE A 528 28.78 3.20 0.11
C PHE A 528 28.35 4.45 -0.68
N GLU A 529 27.41 5.23 -0.17
CA GLU A 529 27.01 6.51 -0.78
C GLU A 529 28.19 7.48 -0.89
N GLN A 530 29.00 7.61 0.17
CA GLN A 530 30.20 8.44 0.17
C GLN A 530 31.17 8.01 -0.91
N GLU A 531 31.36 6.71 -1.12
CA GLU A 531 32.23 6.20 -2.18
C GLU A 531 31.70 6.54 -3.59
N ILE A 532 30.39 6.41 -3.82
CA ILE A 532 29.78 6.85 -5.09
C ILE A 532 30.02 8.34 -5.34
N LEU A 533 29.85 9.17 -4.30
CA LEU A 533 30.07 10.61 -4.38
C LEU A 533 31.56 10.94 -4.60
N ARG A 534 32.48 10.28 -3.88
CA ARG A 534 33.94 10.42 -4.05
C ARG A 534 34.38 10.09 -5.47
N LEU A 535 33.77 9.07 -6.06
CA LEU A 535 34.02 8.69 -7.45
C LEU A 535 33.34 9.63 -8.47
N GLY A 536 32.48 10.57 -8.05
CA GLY A 536 31.73 11.46 -8.95
C GLY A 536 30.77 10.70 -9.87
N LEU A 537 30.11 9.65 -9.35
CA LEU A 537 29.23 8.78 -10.13
C LEU A 537 27.73 9.04 -9.86
N ASP A 538 27.40 9.94 -8.95
CA ASP A 538 26.04 10.21 -8.48
C ASP A 538 25.05 10.67 -9.58
N LYS A 539 25.56 11.15 -10.72
CA LYS A 539 24.81 11.54 -11.93
C LYS A 539 25.40 10.96 -13.22
N VAL A 540 26.06 9.83 -13.11
CA VAL A 540 26.80 9.22 -14.24
C VAL A 540 25.92 8.91 -15.46
N TRP A 541 24.60 8.79 -15.31
CA TRP A 541 23.68 8.58 -16.42
C TRP A 541 23.47 9.82 -17.30
N GLU A 542 23.84 11.01 -16.83
CA GLU A 542 23.78 12.26 -17.60
C GLU A 542 24.98 12.41 -18.53
N ILE A 543 26.08 11.66 -18.29
CA ILE A 543 27.30 11.71 -19.07
C ILE A 543 27.03 11.19 -20.49
N LYS A 544 27.27 12.03 -21.49
CA LYS A 544 27.13 11.67 -22.90
C LYS A 544 28.36 10.88 -23.38
N PRO A 545 28.19 9.91 -24.30
CA PRO A 545 29.31 9.21 -24.91
C PRO A 545 30.25 10.19 -25.64
N LEU A 546 31.58 10.02 -25.46
CA LEU A 546 32.59 10.80 -26.15
C LEU A 546 32.55 10.57 -27.67
N ILE A 547 32.28 9.34 -28.09
CA ILE A 547 32.23 8.94 -29.50
C ILE A 547 30.85 8.36 -29.79
N ASN A 548 30.21 8.89 -30.82
CA ASN A 548 28.88 8.41 -31.23
C ASN A 548 28.95 7.24 -32.22
N GLY A 549 27.81 6.59 -32.49
CA GLY A 549 27.79 5.40 -33.36
C GLY A 549 28.23 5.66 -34.82
N LYS A 550 28.07 6.89 -35.34
CA LYS A 550 28.49 7.25 -36.68
C LYS A 550 30.01 7.34 -36.76
N ASP A 551 30.63 7.93 -35.75
CA ASP A 551 32.08 8.04 -35.67
C ASP A 551 32.73 6.65 -35.48
N ILE A 552 32.12 5.77 -34.69
CA ILE A 552 32.55 4.37 -34.56
C ILE A 552 32.52 3.66 -35.91
N MET A 553 31.44 3.82 -36.68
CA MET A 553 31.35 3.21 -38.03
C MET A 553 32.42 3.74 -38.96
N LYS A 554 32.72 5.04 -38.91
CA LYS A 554 33.75 5.66 -39.72
C LYS A 554 35.15 5.15 -39.33
N LEU A 555 35.46 5.09 -38.03
CA LEU A 555 36.75 4.62 -37.52
C LEU A 555 37.03 3.14 -37.83
N LEU A 556 35.96 2.31 -37.83
CA LEU A 556 36.07 0.88 -38.11
C LEU A 556 35.81 0.52 -39.57
N GLU A 557 35.54 1.51 -40.44
CA GLU A 557 35.22 1.33 -41.87
C GLU A 557 34.01 0.40 -42.09
N LEU A 558 32.99 0.50 -41.24
CA LEU A 558 31.80 -0.32 -41.30
C LEU A 558 30.75 0.29 -42.25
N GLY A 559 30.27 -0.48 -43.22
CA GLY A 559 29.27 0.00 -44.17
C GLY A 559 27.85 0.13 -43.59
N LYS A 560 27.55 -0.52 -42.47
CA LYS A 560 26.21 -0.50 -41.80
C LYS A 560 26.39 -0.58 -40.28
N GLY A 561 25.48 0.08 -39.56
CA GLY A 561 25.31 -0.11 -38.11
C GLY A 561 24.85 -1.53 -37.77
N GLY A 562 25.14 -2.00 -36.59
CA GLY A 562 24.75 -3.33 -36.14
C GLY A 562 25.36 -3.70 -34.77
N PRO A 563 25.34 -4.99 -34.40
CA PRO A 563 25.81 -5.48 -33.10
C PRO A 563 27.25 -5.02 -32.76
N VAL A 564 28.14 -4.93 -33.75
CA VAL A 564 29.53 -4.47 -33.58
C VAL A 564 29.58 -3.04 -33.07
N VAL A 565 28.76 -2.13 -33.62
CA VAL A 565 28.69 -0.74 -33.15
C VAL A 565 28.21 -0.68 -31.70
N SER A 566 27.21 -1.46 -31.34
CA SER A 566 26.69 -1.53 -29.96
C SER A 566 27.71 -2.10 -28.97
N GLU A 567 28.48 -3.11 -29.39
CA GLU A 567 29.60 -3.65 -28.60
C GLU A 567 30.65 -2.56 -28.32
N TRP A 568 31.05 -1.83 -29.34
CA TRP A 568 32.04 -0.74 -29.20
C TRP A 568 31.49 0.42 -28.36
N GLN A 569 30.25 0.81 -28.54
CA GLN A 569 29.63 1.82 -27.67
C GLN A 569 29.69 1.41 -26.19
N ARG A 570 29.46 0.14 -25.87
CA ARG A 570 29.57 -0.39 -24.51
C ARG A 570 31.01 -0.35 -24.00
N LYS A 571 32.01 -0.73 -24.83
CA LYS A 571 33.43 -0.69 -24.47
C LYS A 571 33.94 0.74 -24.28
N LEU A 572 33.56 1.66 -25.15
CA LEU A 572 33.90 3.07 -25.03
C LEU A 572 33.29 3.75 -23.81
N LEU A 573 32.07 3.37 -23.46
CA LEU A 573 31.45 3.81 -22.20
C LEU A 573 32.23 3.31 -20.98
N GLN A 574 32.65 2.05 -20.96
CA GLN A 574 33.49 1.50 -19.89
C GLN A 574 34.84 2.23 -19.80
N TRP A 575 35.48 2.53 -20.95
CA TRP A 575 36.70 3.32 -21.00
C TRP A 575 36.47 4.73 -20.41
N GLN A 576 35.40 5.40 -20.79
CA GLN A 576 35.04 6.73 -20.29
C GLN A 576 34.76 6.71 -18.78
N LEU A 577 34.18 5.63 -18.27
CA LEU A 577 33.97 5.43 -16.83
C LEU A 577 35.33 5.23 -16.12
N ALA A 578 36.24 4.48 -16.68
CA ALA A 578 37.59 4.27 -16.12
C ALA A 578 38.41 5.56 -16.11
N TYR A 579 38.33 6.34 -17.19
CA TYR A 579 39.13 7.56 -17.40
C TYR A 579 38.23 8.79 -17.55
N PRO A 580 37.68 9.35 -16.43
CA PRO A 580 36.69 10.43 -16.47
C PRO A 580 37.28 11.75 -17.05
N SER A 581 38.59 11.95 -17.00
CA SER A 581 39.30 13.11 -17.57
C SER A 581 39.89 12.82 -18.95
N GLY A 582 39.64 11.63 -19.50
CA GLY A 582 40.19 11.22 -20.80
C GLY A 582 39.59 12.02 -21.95
N THR A 583 40.42 12.35 -22.94
CA THR A 583 40.04 13.12 -24.13
C THR A 583 39.43 12.22 -25.21
N VAL A 584 38.82 12.84 -26.22
CA VAL A 584 38.27 12.12 -27.38
C VAL A 584 39.42 11.44 -28.16
N GLU A 585 40.57 12.11 -28.29
CA GLU A 585 41.74 11.60 -28.98
C GLU A 585 42.28 10.34 -28.28
N GLU A 586 42.45 10.38 -26.97
CA GLU A 586 42.90 9.22 -26.17
C GLU A 586 41.93 8.04 -26.28
N CYS A 587 40.64 8.33 -26.31
CA CYS A 587 39.59 7.33 -26.46
C CYS A 587 39.63 6.67 -27.85
N VAL A 588 39.86 7.45 -28.91
CA VAL A 588 40.03 6.97 -30.29
C VAL A 588 41.29 6.11 -30.43
N ASP A 589 42.41 6.56 -29.86
CA ASP A 589 43.68 5.82 -29.87
C ASP A 589 43.56 4.48 -29.15
N TRP A 590 42.91 4.46 -28.02
CA TRP A 590 42.61 3.22 -27.31
C TRP A 590 41.71 2.28 -28.14
N MET A 591 40.65 2.80 -28.73
CA MET A 591 39.73 2.03 -29.58
C MET A 591 40.46 1.43 -30.79
N THR A 592 41.32 2.20 -31.44
CA THR A 592 42.06 1.75 -32.61
C THR A 592 43.02 0.63 -32.27
N ARG A 593 43.75 0.74 -31.17
CA ARG A 593 44.67 -0.31 -30.66
C ARG A 593 43.91 -1.59 -30.35
N GLU A 594 42.80 -1.50 -29.64
CA GLU A 594 41.97 -2.67 -29.29
C GLU A 594 41.38 -3.36 -30.54
N ALA A 595 40.96 -2.57 -31.55
CA ALA A 595 40.43 -3.11 -32.80
C ALA A 595 41.51 -3.87 -33.60
N GLN A 596 42.77 -3.36 -33.61
CA GLN A 596 43.91 -4.03 -34.24
C GLN A 596 44.29 -5.33 -33.53
N LEU A 597 44.31 -5.34 -32.19
CA LEU A 597 44.55 -6.55 -31.39
C LEU A 597 43.50 -7.63 -31.62
N LYS A 598 42.25 -7.24 -31.79
CA LYS A 598 41.15 -8.18 -32.08
C LYS A 598 41.28 -8.79 -33.48
N ARG A 599 41.68 -7.96 -34.50
CA ARG A 599 41.94 -8.45 -35.87
C ARG A 599 43.15 -9.39 -35.95
N ALA A 600 44.13 -9.22 -35.10
CA ALA A 600 45.31 -10.08 -35.06
C ALA A 600 45.05 -11.44 -34.36
N LYS A 601 44.00 -11.55 -33.57
CA LYS A 601 43.59 -12.80 -32.86
C LYS A 601 42.56 -13.63 -33.62
N THR A 602 41.91 -13.08 -34.67
CA THR A 602 41.00 -13.75 -35.58
C THR A 602 41.74 -14.14 -36.86
#